data_c16c24cd0d2a6e293a3637c70a0f1e83
#
_entry.id   c16c24cd0d2a6e293a3637c70a0f1e83
#
_cell.length_a   1.000
_cell.length_b   1.000
_cell.length_c   1.000
_cell.angle_alpha   90.00
_cell.angle_beta   90.00
_cell.angle_gamma   90.00
#
_symmetry.space_group_name_H-M   'P 1'
#
loop_
_entity.id
_entity.type
_entity.pdbx_description
1 polymer ?
#
loop_
_entity_poly.entity_id
_entity_poly.type
_entity_poly.pdbx_seq_one_letter_code
_entity_poly.pdbx_strand_id
1 'polypeptide(L)'
;VAGLAESLSDSPIAEHFDLVGFDPRGVGHSTPELGCRTDAERDAWRREPMVDYSPDGVAAIEQISRSFAQKCLDRMGKPFLASVGTASAAKDMDAVRAALGEDQINYLGYSYGTELGTAYIERFPDRVRTMVLDGAIDPTQDPLESLVEQMAGFQVAFNDYAADCGRSPACPLGTDPAQFVTRYHQLVDPLVARPGPTSDPRGLSYADAITGTVNALYTPQYWKYLTSGLLGLQRGANADDLLLLADDYEGRDEDGRYSNGQDAFNAIRCVDSPTPTDPAAWAQVDQQIRQRAPFLSYGQFTGFAPRDLCAFWPVPTTSAPHPASPAPPGSAVVVSTTRDPATPYQAGVDLARQLRAPLITFDGTQHTVVFDGNACVDDAVVRFFVDKVVPGDLFC
;
A
#
# COMPACT_ATOMS: atom_id res chain seq x y z
N VAL A 1 -5.02 5.30 -13.72
CA VAL A 1 -4.94 6.50 -14.61
C VAL A 1 -6.27 6.78 -15.29
N ALA A 2 -6.99 5.77 -15.83
CA ALA A 2 -8.27 6.03 -16.51
C ALA A 2 -9.28 6.75 -15.61
N GLY A 3 -9.50 6.29 -14.36
CA GLY A 3 -10.40 6.95 -13.41
C GLY A 3 -9.95 8.37 -13.06
N LEU A 4 -8.64 8.60 -12.89
CA LEU A 4 -8.10 9.93 -12.65
C LEU A 4 -8.30 10.85 -13.86
N ALA A 5 -8.14 10.33 -15.09
CA ALA A 5 -8.38 11.11 -16.30
C ALA A 5 -9.84 11.56 -16.42
N GLU A 6 -10.78 10.70 -16.04
CA GLU A 6 -12.20 11.05 -16.00
C GLU A 6 -12.50 12.14 -14.95
N SER A 7 -11.95 12.00 -13.74
CA SER A 7 -12.14 12.99 -12.66
C SER A 7 -11.51 14.35 -12.95
N LEU A 8 -10.46 14.40 -13.77
CA LEU A 8 -9.75 15.62 -14.16
C LEU A 8 -10.20 16.20 -15.50
N SER A 9 -11.21 15.61 -16.17
CA SER A 9 -11.65 16.02 -17.52
C SER A 9 -12.00 17.50 -17.66
N ASP A 10 -12.54 18.11 -16.61
CA ASP A 10 -12.92 19.53 -16.55
C ASP A 10 -11.91 20.42 -15.79
N SER A 11 -10.72 19.89 -15.50
CA SER A 11 -9.68 20.59 -14.76
C SER A 11 -8.68 21.30 -15.66
N PRO A 12 -7.95 22.34 -15.17
CA PRO A 12 -6.85 22.95 -15.93
C PRO A 12 -5.73 21.96 -16.30
N ILE A 13 -5.64 20.81 -15.61
CA ILE A 13 -4.70 19.75 -15.96
C ILE A 13 -5.03 19.18 -17.34
N ALA A 14 -6.32 18.85 -17.59
CA ALA A 14 -6.74 18.31 -18.90
C ALA A 14 -6.66 19.34 -20.04
N GLU A 15 -6.72 20.66 -19.70
CA GLU A 15 -6.55 21.71 -20.72
C GLU A 15 -5.09 21.87 -21.18
N HIS A 16 -4.11 21.46 -20.35
CA HIS A 16 -2.70 21.72 -20.60
C HIS A 16 -1.85 20.46 -20.79
N PHE A 17 -2.36 19.28 -20.43
CA PHE A 17 -1.60 18.03 -20.43
C PHE A 17 -2.40 16.86 -20.98
N ASP A 18 -1.73 16.00 -21.73
CA ASP A 18 -2.19 14.64 -21.96
C ASP A 18 -1.79 13.78 -20.74
N LEU A 19 -2.75 13.03 -20.19
CA LEU A 19 -2.48 12.11 -19.09
C LEU A 19 -2.01 10.76 -19.62
N VAL A 20 -0.77 10.42 -19.31
CA VAL A 20 -0.15 9.16 -19.74
C VAL A 20 -0.01 8.25 -18.52
N GLY A 21 -0.65 7.09 -18.55
CA GLY A 21 -0.39 6.00 -17.63
C GLY A 21 0.31 4.86 -18.34
N PHE A 22 1.20 4.18 -17.65
CA PHE A 22 1.81 2.95 -18.15
C PHE A 22 1.80 1.91 -17.04
N ASP A 23 1.69 0.66 -17.44
CA ASP A 23 1.87 -0.46 -16.54
C ASP A 23 3.38 -0.77 -16.48
N PRO A 24 4.03 -0.67 -15.32
CA PRO A 24 5.44 -1.07 -15.20
C PRO A 24 5.64 -2.51 -15.65
N ARG A 25 6.90 -2.87 -15.94
CA ARG A 25 7.23 -4.23 -16.39
C ARG A 25 6.68 -5.30 -15.44
N GLY A 26 5.95 -6.24 -15.98
CA GLY A 26 5.29 -7.31 -15.24
C GLY A 26 3.93 -6.94 -14.64
N VAL A 27 3.54 -5.68 -14.64
CA VAL A 27 2.27 -5.21 -14.05
C VAL A 27 1.19 -5.08 -15.13
N GLY A 28 -0.05 -5.38 -14.78
CA GLY A 28 -1.22 -5.14 -15.62
C GLY A 28 -1.08 -5.78 -17.00
N HIS A 29 -1.18 -4.98 -18.05
CA HIS A 29 -1.13 -5.42 -19.45
C HIS A 29 0.29 -5.43 -20.06
N SER A 30 1.33 -5.06 -19.28
CA SER A 30 2.71 -5.15 -19.75
C SER A 30 3.15 -6.60 -19.99
N THR A 31 3.80 -6.87 -21.11
CA THR A 31 4.22 -8.22 -21.50
C THR A 31 5.72 -8.42 -21.29
N PRO A 32 6.16 -9.53 -20.63
CA PRO A 32 5.33 -10.58 -20.07
C PRO A 32 4.63 -10.13 -18.78
N GLU A 33 3.38 -10.57 -18.58
CA GLU A 33 2.64 -10.36 -17.34
C GLU A 33 3.24 -11.21 -16.22
N LEU A 34 3.46 -10.60 -15.04
CA LEU A 34 3.97 -11.32 -13.88
C LEU A 34 2.82 -12.08 -13.20
N GLY A 35 2.92 -13.39 -13.17
CA GLY A 35 1.93 -14.26 -12.53
C GLY A 35 2.59 -15.42 -11.80
N CYS A 36 2.49 -15.43 -10.48
CA CYS A 36 3.06 -16.46 -9.61
C CYS A 36 2.04 -17.53 -9.24
N ARG A 37 0.76 -17.17 -9.18
CA ARG A 37 -0.36 -18.03 -8.75
C ARG A 37 -1.50 -18.00 -9.77
N THR A 38 -2.27 -19.07 -9.81
CA THR A 38 -3.59 -19.11 -10.45
C THR A 38 -4.64 -18.51 -9.53
N ASP A 39 -5.82 -18.16 -10.06
CA ASP A 39 -6.93 -17.64 -9.26
C ASP A 39 -7.33 -18.62 -8.14
N ALA A 40 -7.41 -19.90 -8.45
CA ALA A 40 -7.71 -20.95 -7.45
C ALA A 40 -6.63 -21.06 -6.35
N GLU A 41 -5.35 -20.84 -6.69
CA GLU A 41 -4.27 -20.80 -5.71
C GLU A 41 -4.35 -19.56 -4.83
N ARG A 42 -4.82 -18.42 -5.36
CA ARG A 42 -5.06 -17.20 -4.59
C ARG A 42 -6.24 -17.35 -3.66
N ASP A 43 -7.38 -17.90 -4.14
CA ASP A 43 -8.53 -18.24 -3.29
C ASP A 43 -8.13 -19.18 -2.15
N ALA A 44 -7.29 -20.18 -2.40
CA ALA A 44 -6.80 -21.10 -1.37
C ALA A 44 -5.90 -20.37 -0.35
N TRP A 45 -4.97 -19.54 -0.82
CA TRP A 45 -4.06 -18.77 0.04
C TRP A 45 -4.81 -17.80 0.97
N ARG A 46 -5.84 -17.13 0.49
CA ARG A 46 -6.67 -16.20 1.26
C ARG A 46 -7.47 -16.87 2.39
N ARG A 47 -7.63 -18.21 2.35
CA ARG A 47 -8.27 -18.97 3.42
C ARG A 47 -7.32 -19.33 4.56
N GLU A 48 -6.01 -19.22 4.34
CA GLU A 48 -5.02 -19.54 5.35
C GLU A 48 -4.94 -18.37 6.37
N PRO A 49 -5.28 -18.59 7.64
CA PRO A 49 -5.30 -17.49 8.62
C PRO A 49 -3.91 -17.00 9.00
N MET A 50 -2.86 -17.82 8.83
CA MET A 50 -1.44 -17.51 9.09
C MET A 50 -1.18 -16.89 10.48
N VAL A 51 -1.87 -17.38 11.51
CA VAL A 51 -1.84 -16.79 12.86
C VAL A 51 -1.15 -17.67 13.91
N ASP A 52 -0.78 -18.90 13.58
CA ASP A 52 -0.06 -19.80 14.47
C ASP A 52 1.43 -19.45 14.48
N TYR A 53 1.86 -18.72 15.50
CA TYR A 53 3.26 -18.37 15.71
C TYR A 53 3.97 -19.28 16.73
N SER A 54 3.52 -20.53 16.88
CA SER A 54 4.34 -21.60 17.43
C SER A 54 5.50 -21.93 16.49
N PRO A 55 6.56 -22.61 16.94
CA PRO A 55 7.66 -23.01 16.06
C PRO A 55 7.20 -23.80 14.82
N ASP A 56 6.23 -24.71 14.98
CA ASP A 56 5.67 -25.51 13.88
C ASP A 56 4.79 -24.66 12.94
N GLY A 57 3.98 -23.75 13.51
CA GLY A 57 3.15 -22.80 12.75
C GLY A 57 4.01 -21.83 11.93
N VAL A 58 5.06 -21.29 12.52
CA VAL A 58 6.04 -20.43 11.81
C VAL A 58 6.66 -21.19 10.64
N ALA A 59 7.09 -22.44 10.86
CA ALA A 59 7.66 -23.27 9.79
C ALA A 59 6.66 -23.51 8.65
N ALA A 60 5.38 -23.74 8.98
CA ALA A 60 4.30 -23.91 8.00
C ALA A 60 4.05 -22.61 7.18
N ILE A 61 3.99 -21.45 7.83
CA ILE A 61 3.81 -20.15 7.17
C ILE A 61 5.01 -19.83 6.26
N GLU A 62 6.23 -20.07 6.73
CA GLU A 62 7.42 -19.90 5.89
C GLU A 62 7.45 -20.85 4.70
N GLN A 63 6.90 -22.07 4.84
CA GLN A 63 6.80 -22.99 3.71
C GLN A 63 5.82 -22.48 2.64
N ILE A 64 4.74 -21.79 3.03
CA ILE A 64 3.82 -21.10 2.09
C ILE A 64 4.59 -20.00 1.34
N SER A 65 5.36 -19.19 2.05
CA SER A 65 6.21 -18.13 1.46
C SER A 65 7.26 -18.68 0.48
N ARG A 66 7.95 -19.78 0.85
CA ARG A 66 8.90 -20.48 -0.04
C ARG A 66 8.21 -21.02 -1.28
N SER A 67 7.01 -21.60 -1.12
CA SER A 67 6.24 -22.14 -2.25
C SER A 67 5.85 -21.02 -3.22
N PHE A 68 5.44 -19.86 -2.71
CA PHE A 68 5.15 -18.68 -3.54
C PHE A 68 6.38 -18.23 -4.33
N ALA A 69 7.53 -18.03 -3.66
CA ALA A 69 8.78 -17.64 -4.30
C ALA A 69 9.23 -18.64 -5.38
N GLN A 70 9.08 -19.95 -5.11
CA GLN A 70 9.41 -20.99 -6.08
C GLN A 70 8.46 -20.96 -7.30
N LYS A 71 7.16 -20.78 -7.10
CA LYS A 71 6.18 -20.64 -8.19
C LYS A 71 6.48 -19.44 -9.08
N CYS A 72 6.85 -18.28 -8.48
CA CYS A 72 7.31 -17.13 -9.25
C CYS A 72 8.54 -17.48 -10.09
N LEU A 73 9.52 -18.16 -9.50
CA LEU A 73 10.74 -18.59 -10.20
C LEU A 73 10.44 -19.51 -11.38
N ASP A 74 9.58 -20.51 -11.17
CA ASP A 74 9.27 -21.53 -12.17
C ASP A 74 8.49 -20.95 -13.35
N ARG A 75 7.60 -19.97 -13.09
CA ARG A 75 6.76 -19.36 -14.13
C ARG A 75 7.44 -18.23 -14.87
N MET A 76 8.21 -17.40 -14.16
CA MET A 76 8.77 -16.17 -14.72
C MET A 76 10.26 -16.26 -15.04
N GLY A 77 11.00 -17.14 -14.37
CA GLY A 77 12.44 -17.27 -14.52
C GLY A 77 13.25 -16.16 -13.85
N LYS A 78 14.49 -16.49 -13.44
CA LYS A 78 15.38 -15.55 -12.74
C LYS A 78 15.64 -14.23 -13.49
N PRO A 79 15.91 -14.23 -14.82
CA PRO A 79 16.24 -12.99 -15.53
C PRO A 79 15.10 -11.98 -15.47
N PHE A 80 13.85 -12.43 -15.62
CA PHE A 80 12.70 -11.56 -15.55
C PHE A 80 12.47 -11.04 -14.13
N LEU A 81 12.44 -11.93 -13.12
CA LEU A 81 12.27 -11.53 -11.72
C LEU A 81 13.35 -10.54 -11.25
N ALA A 82 14.59 -10.67 -11.72
CA ALA A 82 15.66 -9.72 -11.38
C ALA A 82 15.51 -8.36 -12.07
N SER A 83 14.60 -8.23 -13.03
CA SER A 83 14.44 -7.03 -13.84
C SER A 83 13.23 -6.16 -13.45
N VAL A 84 12.33 -6.65 -12.58
CA VAL A 84 11.05 -5.98 -12.31
C VAL A 84 11.12 -4.82 -11.31
N GLY A 85 12.28 -4.59 -10.67
CA GLY A 85 12.45 -3.56 -9.64
C GLY A 85 12.36 -2.12 -10.17
N THR A 86 12.14 -1.21 -9.23
CA THR A 86 11.92 0.23 -9.45
C THR A 86 13.03 0.90 -10.28
N ALA A 87 14.30 0.54 -10.07
CA ALA A 87 15.40 1.07 -10.86
C ALA A 87 15.31 0.74 -12.37
N SER A 88 14.65 -0.36 -12.72
CA SER A 88 14.37 -0.74 -14.10
C SER A 88 13.13 -0.02 -14.64
N ALA A 89 12.07 0.06 -13.83
CA ALA A 89 10.84 0.77 -14.18
C ALA A 89 11.10 2.27 -14.44
N ALA A 90 12.01 2.91 -13.67
CA ALA A 90 12.42 4.29 -13.93
C ALA A 90 13.10 4.47 -15.29
N LYS A 91 13.87 3.49 -15.77
CA LYS A 91 14.44 3.51 -17.14
C LYS A 91 13.37 3.33 -18.21
N ASP A 92 12.39 2.46 -17.95
CA ASP A 92 11.26 2.28 -18.88
C ASP A 92 10.46 3.57 -18.99
N MET A 93 10.25 4.27 -17.88
CA MET A 93 9.56 5.57 -17.88
C MET A 93 10.31 6.60 -18.73
N ASP A 94 11.66 6.64 -18.70
CA ASP A 94 12.43 7.51 -19.59
C ASP A 94 12.36 7.07 -21.05
N ALA A 95 12.28 5.78 -21.31
CA ALA A 95 12.06 5.28 -22.68
C ALA A 95 10.66 5.66 -23.20
N VAL A 96 9.63 5.60 -22.37
CA VAL A 96 8.27 6.07 -22.72
C VAL A 96 8.28 7.57 -23.01
N ARG A 97 8.91 8.39 -22.13
CA ARG A 97 9.11 9.84 -22.38
C ARG A 97 9.73 10.09 -23.75
N ALA A 98 10.83 9.40 -24.04
CA ALA A 98 11.54 9.57 -25.32
C ALA A 98 10.70 9.12 -26.53
N ALA A 99 9.94 8.05 -26.40
CA ALA A 99 9.04 7.55 -27.45
C ALA A 99 7.88 8.52 -27.74
N LEU A 100 7.42 9.26 -26.73
CA LEU A 100 6.41 10.31 -26.87
C LEU A 100 7.00 11.62 -27.46
N GLY A 101 8.31 11.72 -27.60
CA GLY A 101 8.98 12.91 -28.14
C GLY A 101 9.16 14.04 -27.13
N GLU A 102 8.97 13.76 -25.82
CA GLU A 102 9.04 14.74 -24.76
C GLU A 102 10.47 14.96 -24.26
N ASP A 103 10.90 16.21 -24.10
CA ASP A 103 12.20 16.53 -23.49
C ASP A 103 12.20 16.29 -21.97
N GLN A 104 11.09 16.59 -21.31
CA GLN A 104 10.89 16.46 -19.87
C GLN A 104 9.48 15.93 -19.56
N ILE A 105 9.31 15.28 -18.42
CA ILE A 105 8.00 14.85 -17.93
C ILE A 105 7.45 15.78 -16.86
N ASN A 106 6.12 15.83 -16.75
CA ASN A 106 5.40 16.21 -15.55
C ASN A 106 4.94 14.90 -14.90
N TYR A 107 5.23 14.72 -13.61
CA TYR A 107 5.01 13.46 -12.93
C TYR A 107 4.17 13.63 -11.68
N LEU A 108 3.15 12.81 -11.53
CA LEU A 108 2.40 12.65 -10.29
C LEU A 108 2.55 11.19 -9.83
N GLY A 109 3.13 11.01 -8.66
CA GLY A 109 3.30 9.70 -8.04
C GLY A 109 2.56 9.61 -6.71
N TYR A 110 1.71 8.59 -6.57
CA TYR A 110 1.04 8.26 -5.33
C TYR A 110 1.71 7.04 -4.69
N SER A 111 1.88 7.05 -3.36
CA SER A 111 2.34 5.87 -2.63
C SER A 111 3.65 5.30 -3.22
N TYR A 112 3.67 4.04 -3.67
CA TYR A 112 4.80 3.45 -4.41
C TYR A 112 5.27 4.33 -5.59
N GLY A 113 4.36 5.07 -6.23
CA GLY A 113 4.73 6.02 -7.28
C GLY A 113 5.70 7.11 -6.80
N THR A 114 5.77 7.39 -5.52
CA THR A 114 6.76 8.33 -4.96
C THR A 114 8.16 7.73 -4.93
N GLU A 115 8.31 6.44 -4.68
CA GLU A 115 9.57 5.71 -4.80
C GLU A 115 10.05 5.66 -6.26
N LEU A 116 9.14 5.35 -7.19
CA LEU A 116 9.43 5.38 -8.64
C LEU A 116 9.83 6.78 -9.10
N GLY A 117 9.11 7.83 -8.65
CA GLY A 117 9.44 9.22 -8.96
C GLY A 117 10.80 9.63 -8.40
N THR A 118 11.12 9.24 -7.18
CA THR A 118 12.43 9.48 -6.56
C THR A 118 13.54 8.80 -7.35
N ALA A 119 13.39 7.52 -7.69
CA ALA A 119 14.36 6.79 -8.51
C ALA A 119 14.53 7.42 -9.92
N TYR A 120 13.46 7.99 -10.47
CA TYR A 120 13.52 8.66 -11.77
C TYR A 120 14.27 10.00 -11.70
N ILE A 121 13.93 10.88 -10.75
CA ILE A 121 14.56 12.20 -10.64
C ILE A 121 16.05 12.10 -10.27
N GLU A 122 16.44 11.11 -9.47
CA GLU A 122 17.83 10.83 -9.17
C GLU A 122 18.64 10.42 -10.41
N ARG A 123 18.01 9.61 -11.26
CA ARG A 123 18.68 9.08 -12.44
C ARG A 123 18.67 10.03 -13.63
N PHE A 124 17.59 10.81 -13.78
CA PHE A 124 17.32 11.67 -14.91
C PHE A 124 16.88 13.08 -14.46
N PRO A 125 17.69 13.79 -13.65
CA PRO A 125 17.27 15.07 -13.06
C PRO A 125 16.91 16.12 -14.12
N ASP A 126 17.60 16.13 -15.26
CA ASP A 126 17.36 17.06 -16.36
C ASP A 126 16.10 16.71 -17.19
N ARG A 127 15.46 15.58 -16.92
CA ARG A 127 14.26 15.09 -17.63
C ARG A 127 12.96 15.35 -16.86
N VAL A 128 13.02 16.07 -15.74
CA VAL A 128 11.85 16.42 -14.94
C VAL A 128 11.56 17.91 -15.07
N ARG A 129 10.33 18.23 -15.53
CA ARG A 129 9.83 19.61 -15.53
C ARG A 129 9.18 19.94 -14.18
N THR A 130 8.23 19.10 -13.76
CA THR A 130 7.56 19.18 -12.47
C THR A 130 7.24 17.78 -11.97
N MET A 131 7.37 17.57 -10.65
CA MET A 131 7.11 16.29 -9.99
C MET A 131 6.36 16.50 -8.68
N VAL A 132 5.23 15.84 -8.50
CA VAL A 132 4.47 15.82 -7.25
C VAL A 132 4.49 14.40 -6.70
N LEU A 133 4.86 14.26 -5.43
CA LEU A 133 5.01 12.99 -4.72
C LEU A 133 4.08 12.99 -3.51
N ASP A 134 2.96 12.26 -3.60
CA ASP A 134 1.88 12.24 -2.60
C ASP A 134 1.82 10.88 -1.90
N GLY A 135 1.81 10.90 -0.56
CA GLY A 135 1.93 9.68 0.24
C GLY A 135 3.34 9.10 0.13
N ALA A 136 4.34 9.87 0.51
CA ALA A 136 5.73 9.63 0.20
C ALA A 136 6.38 8.51 1.03
N ILE A 137 7.29 7.77 0.37
CA ILE A 137 8.16 6.76 0.99
C ILE A 137 9.53 7.40 1.25
N ASP A 138 10.07 7.23 2.47
CA ASP A 138 11.43 7.65 2.80
C ASP A 138 12.45 6.58 2.37
N PRO A 139 13.31 6.85 1.39
CA PRO A 139 14.28 5.87 0.90
C PRO A 139 15.42 5.56 1.88
N THR A 140 15.53 6.28 2.99
CA THR A 140 16.55 6.00 4.03
C THR A 140 16.10 4.99 5.07
N GLN A 141 14.80 4.70 5.13
CA GLN A 141 14.21 3.95 6.22
C GLN A 141 14.63 2.47 6.19
N ASP A 142 14.96 1.94 7.37
CA ASP A 142 15.16 0.49 7.53
C ASP A 142 13.86 -0.25 7.20
N PRO A 143 13.89 -1.33 6.41
CA PRO A 143 12.66 -2.03 5.99
C PRO A 143 11.81 -2.59 7.14
N LEU A 144 12.43 -3.04 8.23
CA LEU A 144 11.69 -3.56 9.40
C LEU A 144 11.07 -2.41 10.20
N GLU A 145 11.79 -1.31 10.34
CA GLU A 145 11.27 -0.10 10.97
C GLU A 145 10.11 0.49 10.16
N SER A 146 10.25 0.57 8.84
CA SER A 146 9.19 1.01 7.92
C SER A 146 7.92 0.17 8.07
N LEU A 147 8.06 -1.15 8.16
CA LEU A 147 6.92 -2.04 8.40
C LEU A 147 6.22 -1.74 9.73
N VAL A 148 6.97 -1.56 10.80
CA VAL A 148 6.40 -1.24 12.14
C VAL A 148 5.70 0.12 12.13
N GLU A 149 6.29 1.13 11.47
CA GLU A 149 5.68 2.46 11.35
C GLU A 149 4.41 2.43 10.50
N GLN A 150 4.39 1.68 9.40
CA GLN A 150 3.19 1.49 8.59
C GLN A 150 2.06 0.82 9.40
N MET A 151 2.35 -0.26 10.13
CA MET A 151 1.35 -0.92 10.98
C MET A 151 0.82 0.04 12.07
N ALA A 152 1.68 0.88 12.64
CA ALA A 152 1.28 1.92 13.58
C ALA A 152 0.40 3.00 12.93
N GLY A 153 0.67 3.36 11.68
CA GLY A 153 -0.18 4.26 10.88
C GLY A 153 -1.60 3.69 10.69
N PHE A 154 -1.69 2.40 10.36
CA PHE A 154 -3.00 1.72 10.29
C PHE A 154 -3.71 1.68 11.64
N GLN A 155 -3.00 1.58 12.76
CA GLN A 155 -3.63 1.69 14.09
C GLN A 155 -4.21 3.09 14.33
N VAL A 156 -3.51 4.13 13.91
CA VAL A 156 -4.03 5.51 14.02
C VAL A 156 -5.32 5.65 13.20
N ALA A 157 -5.33 5.20 11.95
CA ALA A 157 -6.52 5.24 11.12
C ALA A 157 -7.66 4.36 11.66
N PHE A 158 -7.35 3.19 12.24
CA PHE A 158 -8.33 2.37 12.95
C PHE A 158 -8.95 3.10 14.15
N ASN A 159 -8.16 3.82 14.92
CA ASN A 159 -8.65 4.61 16.05
C ASN A 159 -9.57 5.75 15.58
N ASP A 160 -9.23 6.43 14.49
CA ASP A 160 -10.05 7.48 13.90
C ASP A 160 -11.37 6.92 13.35
N TYR A 161 -11.33 5.79 12.62
CA TYR A 161 -12.52 5.06 12.21
C TYR A 161 -13.41 4.66 13.41
N ALA A 162 -12.81 4.04 14.42
CA ALA A 162 -13.54 3.55 15.59
C ALA A 162 -14.16 4.71 16.39
N ALA A 163 -13.47 5.85 16.49
CA ALA A 163 -14.00 7.06 17.13
C ALA A 163 -15.18 7.65 16.33
N ASP A 164 -15.09 7.65 15.00
CA ASP A 164 -16.20 8.05 14.13
C ASP A 164 -17.40 7.14 14.28
N CYS A 165 -17.21 5.83 14.14
CA CYS A 165 -18.23 4.81 14.33
C CYS A 165 -18.88 4.92 15.72
N GLY A 166 -18.06 5.08 16.78
CA GLY A 166 -18.49 5.13 18.18
C GLY A 166 -19.37 6.34 18.54
N ARG A 167 -19.51 7.32 17.65
CA ARG A 167 -20.53 8.39 17.80
C ARG A 167 -21.96 7.85 17.64
N SER A 168 -22.14 6.70 17.04
CA SER A 168 -23.43 6.05 16.88
C SER A 168 -23.60 4.89 17.87
N PRO A 169 -24.74 4.79 18.58
CA PRO A 169 -25.03 3.63 19.42
C PRO A 169 -25.18 2.33 18.62
N ALA A 170 -25.30 2.41 17.30
CA ALA A 170 -25.36 1.26 16.40
C ALA A 170 -23.97 0.76 15.96
N CYS A 171 -22.86 1.40 16.40
CA CYS A 171 -21.51 0.97 16.06
C CYS A 171 -21.25 -0.46 16.55
N PRO A 172 -20.78 -1.38 15.70
CA PRO A 172 -20.45 -2.75 16.12
C PRO A 172 -19.32 -2.82 17.16
N LEU A 173 -18.47 -1.79 17.21
CA LEU A 173 -17.40 -1.66 18.20
C LEU A 173 -17.88 -1.04 19.54
N GLY A 174 -19.17 -0.61 19.61
CA GLY A 174 -19.72 0.12 20.75
C GLY A 174 -19.32 1.59 20.77
N THR A 175 -19.51 2.24 21.93
CA THR A 175 -19.25 3.69 22.11
C THR A 175 -18.12 3.98 23.11
N ASP A 176 -17.53 2.97 23.71
CA ASP A 176 -16.43 3.10 24.66
C ASP A 176 -15.07 2.92 23.94
N PRO A 177 -14.26 4.00 23.81
CA PRO A 177 -12.97 3.93 23.14
C PRO A 177 -12.01 2.88 23.70
N ALA A 178 -12.08 2.62 25.01
CA ALA A 178 -11.23 1.61 25.65
C ALA A 178 -11.56 0.17 25.22
N GLN A 179 -12.70 -0.04 24.56
CA GLN A 179 -13.18 -1.36 24.14
C GLN A 179 -13.09 -1.60 22.64
N PHE A 180 -12.76 -0.61 21.83
CA PHE A 180 -12.83 -0.73 20.35
C PHE A 180 -11.99 -1.89 19.81
N VAL A 181 -10.74 -1.97 20.18
CA VAL A 181 -9.85 -3.08 19.77
C VAL A 181 -10.36 -4.43 20.27
N THR A 182 -10.76 -4.51 21.55
CA THR A 182 -11.33 -5.75 22.12
C THR A 182 -12.60 -6.19 21.37
N ARG A 183 -13.50 -5.25 21.06
CA ARG A 183 -14.71 -5.54 20.30
C ARG A 183 -14.43 -5.98 18.87
N TYR A 184 -13.43 -5.35 18.24
CA TYR A 184 -12.99 -5.76 16.91
C TYR A 184 -12.52 -7.23 16.92
N HIS A 185 -11.64 -7.60 17.84
CA HIS A 185 -11.17 -8.98 17.99
C HIS A 185 -12.30 -9.96 18.30
N GLN A 186 -13.27 -9.59 19.14
CA GLN A 186 -14.45 -10.44 19.39
C GLN A 186 -15.24 -10.77 18.14
N LEU A 187 -15.22 -9.89 17.13
CA LEU A 187 -15.90 -10.08 15.84
C LEU A 187 -15.04 -10.86 14.83
N VAL A 188 -13.75 -10.60 14.75
CA VAL A 188 -12.91 -11.15 13.68
C VAL A 188 -12.15 -12.41 14.08
N ASP A 189 -11.70 -12.55 15.34
CA ASP A 189 -10.92 -13.71 15.77
C ASP A 189 -11.63 -15.06 15.61
N PRO A 190 -12.97 -15.17 15.79
CA PRO A 190 -13.68 -16.42 15.52
C PRO A 190 -13.56 -16.93 14.09
N LEU A 191 -13.23 -16.04 13.13
CA LEU A 191 -13.05 -16.40 11.72
C LEU A 191 -11.82 -17.29 11.49
N VAL A 192 -10.85 -17.32 12.41
CA VAL A 192 -9.71 -18.26 12.38
C VAL A 192 -10.20 -19.72 12.41
N ALA A 193 -11.26 -20.01 13.17
CA ALA A 193 -11.81 -21.36 13.29
C ALA A 193 -12.76 -21.73 12.13
N ARG A 194 -13.47 -20.75 11.58
CA ARG A 194 -14.40 -20.97 10.45
C ARG A 194 -14.73 -19.64 9.77
N PRO A 195 -14.86 -19.59 8.44
CA PRO A 195 -15.31 -18.41 7.71
C PRO A 195 -16.67 -17.89 8.19
N GLY A 196 -16.83 -16.57 8.17
CA GLY A 196 -18.11 -15.90 8.40
C GLY A 196 -19.08 -16.04 7.22
N PRO A 197 -20.38 -15.83 7.44
CA PRO A 197 -21.38 -15.95 6.39
C PRO A 197 -21.29 -14.79 5.40
N THR A 198 -21.34 -15.13 4.11
CA THR A 198 -21.43 -14.19 2.98
C THR A 198 -22.35 -14.80 1.91
N SER A 199 -22.78 -14.00 0.93
CA SER A 199 -23.49 -14.51 -0.25
C SER A 199 -22.55 -15.29 -1.19
N ASP A 200 -21.26 -14.96 -1.18
CA ASP A 200 -20.23 -15.73 -1.87
C ASP A 200 -19.94 -17.04 -1.12
N PRO A 201 -19.94 -18.20 -1.81
CA PRO A 201 -19.73 -19.50 -1.17
C PRO A 201 -18.35 -19.69 -0.52
N ARG A 202 -17.36 -18.81 -0.81
CA ARG A 202 -16.05 -18.82 -0.12
C ARG A 202 -16.20 -18.51 1.37
N GLY A 203 -17.20 -17.70 1.75
CA GLY A 203 -17.32 -17.12 3.07
C GLY A 203 -16.24 -16.06 3.33
N LEU A 204 -16.37 -15.33 4.42
CA LEU A 204 -15.36 -14.37 4.87
C LEU A 204 -14.31 -15.08 5.73
N SER A 205 -13.10 -15.22 5.24
CA SER A 205 -11.97 -15.76 6.01
C SER A 205 -11.44 -14.72 7.04
N TYR A 206 -10.61 -15.17 7.99
CA TYR A 206 -9.91 -14.26 8.89
C TYR A 206 -8.98 -13.31 8.09
N ALA A 207 -8.21 -13.85 7.15
CA ALA A 207 -7.31 -13.05 6.31
C ALA A 207 -8.09 -11.99 5.51
N ASP A 208 -9.23 -12.36 4.91
CA ASP A 208 -10.09 -11.41 4.21
C ASP A 208 -10.67 -10.34 5.14
N ALA A 209 -11.06 -10.69 6.36
CA ALA A 209 -11.55 -9.70 7.32
C ALA A 209 -10.48 -8.67 7.70
N ILE A 210 -9.24 -9.09 7.90
CA ILE A 210 -8.11 -8.19 8.14
C ILE A 210 -7.80 -7.34 6.90
N THR A 211 -7.70 -7.97 5.72
CA THR A 211 -7.42 -7.26 4.45
C THR A 211 -8.51 -6.24 4.14
N GLY A 212 -9.79 -6.60 4.26
CA GLY A 212 -10.90 -5.67 4.03
C GLY A 212 -10.93 -4.53 5.06
N THR A 213 -10.57 -4.80 6.32
CA THR A 213 -10.40 -3.74 7.32
C THR A 213 -9.27 -2.80 6.93
N VAL A 214 -8.09 -3.31 6.57
CA VAL A 214 -6.95 -2.51 6.14
C VAL A 214 -7.32 -1.68 4.91
N ASN A 215 -7.97 -2.27 3.90
CA ASN A 215 -8.42 -1.52 2.73
C ASN A 215 -9.35 -0.36 3.10
N ALA A 216 -10.30 -0.58 4.01
CA ALA A 216 -11.19 0.48 4.46
C ALA A 216 -10.48 1.64 5.17
N LEU A 217 -9.32 1.39 5.77
CA LEU A 217 -8.55 2.41 6.49
C LEU A 217 -7.76 3.34 5.55
N TYR A 218 -7.64 3.03 4.26
CA TYR A 218 -7.02 3.93 3.28
C TYR A 218 -7.80 5.23 3.08
N THR A 219 -9.13 5.19 3.27
CA THR A 219 -9.97 6.38 3.09
C THR A 219 -11.24 6.33 3.94
N PRO A 220 -11.67 7.45 4.54
CA PRO A 220 -12.94 7.55 5.27
C PRO A 220 -14.17 7.18 4.44
N GLN A 221 -14.10 7.29 3.12
CA GLN A 221 -15.19 6.94 2.20
C GLN A 221 -15.58 5.46 2.31
N TYR A 222 -14.66 4.58 2.70
CA TYR A 222 -14.87 3.15 2.87
C TYR A 222 -15.34 2.74 4.27
N TRP A 223 -15.30 3.62 5.27
CA TRP A 223 -15.66 3.30 6.66
C TRP A 223 -17.09 2.79 6.82
N LYS A 224 -18.02 3.26 5.98
CA LYS A 224 -19.40 2.76 5.96
C LYS A 224 -19.50 1.27 5.61
N TYR A 225 -18.67 0.79 4.68
CA TYR A 225 -18.63 -0.63 4.28
C TYR A 225 -17.98 -1.49 5.38
N LEU A 226 -16.92 -1.01 6.00
CA LEU A 226 -16.32 -1.66 7.17
C LEU A 226 -17.32 -1.79 8.31
N THR A 227 -18.05 -0.72 8.63
CA THR A 227 -19.09 -0.74 9.66
C THR A 227 -20.20 -1.74 9.31
N SER A 228 -20.66 -1.78 8.07
CA SER A 228 -21.69 -2.72 7.59
C SER A 228 -21.22 -4.18 7.69
N GLY A 229 -20.01 -4.48 7.24
CA GLY A 229 -19.45 -5.83 7.32
C GLY A 229 -19.26 -6.32 8.77
N LEU A 230 -18.75 -5.46 9.66
CA LEU A 230 -18.62 -5.78 11.09
C LEU A 230 -19.99 -5.97 11.77
N LEU A 231 -21.03 -5.20 11.38
CA LEU A 231 -22.42 -5.41 11.84
C LEU A 231 -22.97 -6.76 11.36
N GLY A 232 -22.62 -7.17 10.13
CA GLY A 232 -22.94 -8.50 9.61
C GLY A 232 -22.39 -9.60 10.50
N LEU A 233 -21.10 -9.52 10.85
CA LEU A 233 -20.45 -10.46 11.77
C LEU A 233 -21.10 -10.47 13.14
N GLN A 234 -21.37 -9.29 13.73
CA GLN A 234 -21.97 -9.15 15.05
C GLN A 234 -23.35 -9.84 15.14
N ARG A 235 -24.11 -9.78 14.07
CA ARG A 235 -25.46 -10.36 14.00
C ARG A 235 -25.47 -11.83 13.57
N GLY A 236 -24.32 -12.41 13.22
CA GLY A 236 -24.23 -13.71 12.57
C GLY A 236 -24.93 -13.74 11.21
N ALA A 237 -24.97 -12.58 10.55
CA ALA A 237 -25.58 -12.36 9.25
C ALA A 237 -24.50 -12.14 8.18
N ASN A 238 -24.92 -11.79 6.97
CA ASN A 238 -24.06 -11.60 5.82
C ASN A 238 -23.05 -10.44 6.04
N ALA A 239 -21.77 -10.71 5.80
CA ALA A 239 -20.64 -9.77 5.91
C ALA A 239 -20.03 -9.44 4.53
N ASP A 240 -20.82 -9.42 3.47
CA ASP A 240 -20.40 -9.21 2.08
C ASP A 240 -19.58 -7.94 1.90
N ASP A 241 -19.92 -6.84 2.57
CA ASP A 241 -19.21 -5.57 2.42
C ASP A 241 -17.74 -5.71 2.85
N LEU A 242 -17.45 -6.53 3.87
CA LEU A 242 -16.07 -6.76 4.30
C LEU A 242 -15.31 -7.68 3.33
N LEU A 243 -15.98 -8.66 2.74
CA LEU A 243 -15.41 -9.49 1.68
C LEU A 243 -15.18 -8.68 0.40
N LEU A 244 -16.11 -7.78 0.05
CA LEU A 244 -15.96 -6.86 -1.09
C LEU A 244 -14.73 -5.97 -0.95
N LEU A 245 -14.52 -5.39 0.24
CA LEU A 245 -13.31 -4.60 0.53
C LEU A 245 -12.04 -5.44 0.38
N ALA A 246 -12.07 -6.70 0.79
CA ALA A 246 -10.92 -7.60 0.61
C ALA A 246 -10.71 -7.97 -0.87
N ASP A 247 -11.77 -8.23 -1.61
CA ASP A 247 -11.70 -8.53 -3.05
C ASP A 247 -11.18 -7.33 -3.85
N ASP A 248 -11.61 -6.11 -3.51
CA ASP A 248 -11.09 -4.87 -4.10
C ASP A 248 -9.58 -4.71 -3.87
N TYR A 249 -9.10 -4.92 -2.63
CA TYR A 249 -7.69 -4.86 -2.30
C TYR A 249 -6.85 -5.93 -3.02
N GLU A 250 -7.38 -7.13 -3.13
CA GLU A 250 -6.71 -8.27 -3.80
C GLU A 250 -6.85 -8.21 -5.33
N GLY A 251 -7.67 -7.30 -5.85
CA GLY A 251 -7.94 -7.14 -7.28
C GLY A 251 -8.71 -8.31 -7.88
N ARG A 252 -9.67 -8.88 -7.11
CA ARG A 252 -10.55 -9.98 -7.54
C ARG A 252 -11.86 -9.42 -8.08
N ASP A 253 -12.19 -9.77 -9.32
CA ASP A 253 -13.44 -9.37 -9.97
C ASP A 253 -14.63 -10.29 -9.61
N GLU A 254 -15.81 -9.93 -10.08
CA GLU A 254 -17.06 -10.67 -9.87
C GLU A 254 -17.04 -12.08 -10.51
N ASP A 255 -16.24 -12.30 -11.54
CA ASP A 255 -16.03 -13.59 -12.19
C ASP A 255 -15.03 -14.49 -11.44
N GLY A 256 -14.41 -13.99 -10.38
CA GLY A 256 -13.41 -14.68 -9.57
C GLY A 256 -12.00 -14.67 -10.16
N ARG A 257 -11.73 -13.77 -11.10
CA ARG A 257 -10.41 -13.57 -11.68
C ARG A 257 -9.67 -12.51 -10.88
N TYR A 258 -8.38 -12.68 -10.75
CA TYR A 258 -7.52 -11.72 -10.07
C TYR A 258 -6.69 -10.91 -11.07
N SER A 259 -6.55 -9.62 -10.83
CA SER A 259 -5.45 -8.87 -11.41
C SER A 259 -4.11 -9.43 -10.90
N ASN A 260 -3.03 -9.17 -11.61
CA ASN A 260 -1.71 -9.61 -11.15
C ASN A 260 -1.06 -8.65 -10.13
N GLY A 261 -1.78 -7.63 -9.67
CA GLY A 261 -1.25 -6.57 -8.83
C GLY A 261 -0.52 -7.07 -7.59
N GLN A 262 -1.09 -8.02 -6.85
CA GLN A 262 -0.48 -8.55 -5.62
C GLN A 262 0.78 -9.41 -5.88
N ASP A 263 0.80 -10.18 -6.97
CA ASP A 263 2.00 -10.94 -7.35
C ASP A 263 3.12 -9.98 -7.79
N ALA A 264 2.77 -8.96 -8.57
CA ALA A 264 3.70 -7.92 -9.01
C ALA A 264 4.23 -7.09 -7.83
N PHE A 265 3.36 -6.64 -6.93
CA PHE A 265 3.73 -5.93 -5.71
C PHE A 265 4.78 -6.71 -4.90
N ASN A 266 4.52 -8.01 -4.65
CA ASN A 266 5.46 -8.85 -3.92
C ASN A 266 6.80 -9.03 -4.65
N ALA A 267 6.76 -9.23 -5.97
CA ALA A 267 7.99 -9.41 -6.75
C ALA A 267 8.84 -8.12 -6.78
N ILE A 268 8.20 -6.96 -6.96
CA ILE A 268 8.87 -5.66 -7.02
C ILE A 268 9.51 -5.34 -5.67
N ARG A 269 8.76 -5.38 -4.57
CA ARG A 269 9.30 -5.03 -3.24
C ARG A 269 10.43 -5.97 -2.80
N CYS A 270 10.37 -7.26 -3.19
CA CYS A 270 11.44 -8.22 -2.87
C CYS A 270 12.73 -7.98 -3.66
N VAL A 271 12.65 -7.29 -4.78
CA VAL A 271 13.82 -6.88 -5.58
C VAL A 271 14.33 -5.51 -5.15
N ASP A 272 13.45 -4.64 -4.69
CA ASP A 272 13.80 -3.26 -4.35
C ASP A 272 14.37 -3.11 -2.94
N SER A 273 13.97 -3.96 -1.99
CA SER A 273 14.37 -3.78 -0.59
C SER A 273 15.06 -5.01 -0.01
N PRO A 274 16.23 -4.83 0.68
CA PRO A 274 16.88 -5.93 1.37
C PRO A 274 16.02 -6.41 2.54
N THR A 275 15.81 -7.72 2.60
CA THR A 275 14.97 -8.33 3.63
C THR A 275 15.85 -9.13 4.60
N PRO A 276 15.83 -8.79 5.90
CA PRO A 276 16.58 -9.54 6.91
C PRO A 276 16.15 -11.00 6.98
N THR A 277 17.11 -11.91 7.10
CA THR A 277 16.88 -13.36 7.17
C THR A 277 16.99 -13.92 8.59
N ASP A 278 17.36 -13.11 9.58
CA ASP A 278 17.44 -13.49 10.99
C ASP A 278 16.04 -13.63 11.60
N PRO A 279 15.61 -14.83 12.05
CA PRO A 279 14.31 -15.01 12.70
C PRO A 279 14.12 -14.17 13.97
N ALA A 280 15.21 -13.85 14.71
CA ALA A 280 15.11 -13.03 15.91
C ALA A 280 14.69 -11.58 15.63
N ALA A 281 15.11 -11.02 14.49
CA ALA A 281 14.68 -9.70 14.04
C ALA A 281 13.16 -9.67 13.78
N TRP A 282 12.62 -10.72 13.16
CA TRP A 282 11.18 -10.83 12.88
C TRP A 282 10.34 -11.01 14.16
N ALA A 283 10.85 -11.77 15.13
CA ALA A 283 10.19 -11.88 16.43
C ALA A 283 10.13 -10.52 17.15
N GLN A 284 11.17 -9.69 17.05
CA GLN A 284 11.17 -8.33 17.59
C GLN A 284 10.16 -7.43 16.86
N VAL A 285 10.08 -7.52 15.54
CA VAL A 285 9.08 -6.80 14.73
C VAL A 285 7.66 -7.18 15.13
N ASP A 286 7.35 -8.50 15.27
CA ASP A 286 6.04 -8.94 15.74
C ASP A 286 5.71 -8.37 17.13
N GLN A 287 6.67 -8.36 18.05
CA GLN A 287 6.48 -7.78 19.36
C GLN A 287 6.16 -6.28 19.30
N GLN A 288 6.85 -5.53 18.44
CA GLN A 288 6.62 -4.10 18.26
C GLN A 288 5.26 -3.84 17.60
N ILE A 289 4.88 -4.62 16.56
CA ILE A 289 3.58 -4.51 15.91
C ILE A 289 2.46 -4.76 16.91
N ARG A 290 2.55 -5.79 17.76
CA ARG A 290 1.56 -6.08 18.82
C ARG A 290 1.37 -4.92 19.80
N GLN A 291 2.44 -4.17 20.07
CA GLN A 291 2.39 -3.00 20.95
C GLN A 291 1.82 -1.76 20.26
N ARG A 292 2.16 -1.54 18.98
CA ARG A 292 1.85 -0.32 18.25
C ARG A 292 0.61 -0.43 17.40
N ALA A 293 0.24 -1.64 16.97
CA ALA A 293 -0.93 -1.92 16.14
C ALA A 293 -1.71 -3.13 16.68
N PRO A 294 -2.23 -3.06 17.92
CA PRO A 294 -2.91 -4.18 18.55
C PRO A 294 -4.12 -4.71 17.77
N PHE A 295 -4.82 -3.90 16.96
CA PHE A 295 -5.95 -4.40 16.17
C PHE A 295 -5.55 -5.39 15.06
N LEU A 296 -4.28 -5.39 14.63
CA LEU A 296 -3.74 -6.34 13.63
C LEU A 296 -3.17 -7.62 14.26
N SER A 297 -3.15 -7.71 15.58
CA SER A 297 -2.47 -8.79 16.29
C SER A 297 -3.43 -9.89 16.69
N TYR A 298 -3.07 -11.16 16.50
CA TYR A 298 -3.85 -12.31 16.95
C TYR A 298 -3.15 -13.02 18.10
N GLY A 299 -3.92 -13.41 19.12
CA GLY A 299 -3.41 -14.18 20.26
C GLY A 299 -2.29 -13.47 21.04
N GLN A 300 -1.47 -14.25 21.74
CA GLN A 300 -0.37 -13.76 22.58
C GLN A 300 0.97 -13.82 21.82
N PHE A 301 1.90 -12.94 22.21
CA PHE A 301 3.29 -13.02 21.74
C PHE A 301 3.93 -14.35 22.18
N THR A 302 4.47 -15.10 21.22
CA THR A 302 5.04 -16.43 21.45
C THR A 302 6.57 -16.43 21.56
N GLY A 303 7.22 -15.32 21.20
CA GLY A 303 8.67 -15.22 21.02
C GLY A 303 9.15 -15.64 19.63
N PHE A 304 8.23 -16.02 18.73
CA PHE A 304 8.50 -16.43 17.37
C PHE A 304 7.65 -15.61 16.39
N ALA A 305 8.14 -15.42 15.17
CA ALA A 305 7.40 -14.86 14.06
C ALA A 305 7.94 -15.40 12.73
N PRO A 306 7.09 -15.58 11.71
CA PRO A 306 7.56 -15.97 10.39
C PRO A 306 8.35 -14.82 9.76
N ARG A 307 9.38 -15.17 8.99
CA ARG A 307 10.06 -14.22 8.13
C ARG A 307 9.14 -13.85 6.96
N ASP A 308 9.31 -12.63 6.49
CA ASP A 308 8.62 -12.18 5.27
C ASP A 308 8.98 -13.05 4.07
N LEU A 309 8.08 -13.10 3.09
CA LEU A 309 8.29 -13.90 1.87
C LEU A 309 9.54 -13.48 1.09
N CYS A 310 9.94 -12.20 1.17
CA CYS A 310 11.14 -11.71 0.51
C CYS A 310 12.43 -12.28 1.10
N ALA A 311 12.42 -12.80 2.33
CA ALA A 311 13.55 -13.54 2.87
C ALA A 311 13.85 -14.85 2.10
N PHE A 312 12.92 -15.31 1.27
CA PHE A 312 13.02 -16.51 0.44
C PHE A 312 13.06 -16.21 -1.06
N TRP A 313 13.18 -14.92 -1.42
CA TRP A 313 13.12 -14.51 -2.83
C TRP A 313 14.33 -15.03 -3.62
N PRO A 314 14.11 -15.56 -4.87
CA PRO A 314 15.15 -16.32 -5.58
C PRO A 314 16.18 -15.47 -6.32
N VAL A 315 16.04 -14.14 -6.29
CA VAL A 315 16.97 -13.20 -6.91
C VAL A 315 17.44 -12.15 -5.90
N PRO A 316 18.65 -11.61 -6.04
CA PRO A 316 19.16 -10.58 -5.13
C PRO A 316 18.40 -9.26 -5.29
N THR A 317 18.42 -8.45 -4.26
CA THR A 317 17.92 -7.07 -4.30
C THR A 317 18.80 -6.19 -5.19
N THR A 318 18.17 -5.19 -5.82
CA THR A 318 18.84 -4.25 -6.73
C THR A 318 19.00 -2.86 -6.11
N SER A 319 18.41 -2.63 -4.94
CA SER A 319 18.49 -1.37 -4.19
C SER A 319 18.80 -1.64 -2.72
N ALA A 320 19.12 -0.57 -2.00
CA ALA A 320 19.31 -0.54 -0.55
C ALA A 320 18.90 0.85 -0.05
N PRO A 321 18.50 0.98 1.23
CA PRO A 321 18.21 2.28 1.81
C PRO A 321 19.36 3.28 1.56
N HIS A 322 19.01 4.47 1.07
CA HIS A 322 19.96 5.55 0.80
C HIS A 322 19.26 6.92 0.84
N PRO A 323 19.96 7.99 1.18
CA PRO A 323 19.38 9.33 1.09
C PRO A 323 19.10 9.72 -0.36
N ALA A 324 17.89 10.23 -0.62
CA ALA A 324 17.56 10.75 -1.94
C ALA A 324 18.45 11.94 -2.31
N SER A 325 18.85 11.98 -3.57
CA SER A 325 19.61 13.12 -4.11
C SER A 325 18.72 14.36 -4.20
N PRO A 326 19.25 15.58 -3.90
CA PRO A 326 18.49 16.81 -4.06
C PRO A 326 17.92 16.95 -5.48
N ALA A 327 16.62 17.25 -5.58
CA ALA A 327 15.96 17.53 -6.85
C ALA A 327 16.49 18.84 -7.47
N PRO A 328 16.43 19.00 -8.80
CA PRO A 328 16.67 20.30 -9.42
C PRO A 328 15.77 21.38 -8.80
N PRO A 329 16.27 22.59 -8.56
CA PRO A 329 15.52 23.63 -7.88
C PRO A 329 14.17 23.90 -8.54
N GLY A 330 13.10 23.79 -7.75
CA GLY A 330 11.71 24.05 -8.19
C GLY A 330 11.10 22.98 -9.12
N SER A 331 11.69 21.78 -9.15
CA SER A 331 11.16 20.68 -9.98
C SER A 331 10.31 19.66 -9.19
N ALA A 332 10.34 19.67 -7.85
CA ALA A 332 9.62 18.71 -7.04
C ALA A 332 8.81 19.37 -5.91
N VAL A 333 7.70 18.75 -5.54
CA VAL A 333 6.84 19.05 -4.39
C VAL A 333 6.47 17.73 -3.73
N VAL A 334 6.53 17.66 -2.41
CA VAL A 334 6.06 16.51 -1.63
C VAL A 334 4.74 16.86 -0.97
N VAL A 335 3.81 15.94 -0.98
CA VAL A 335 2.51 16.05 -0.30
C VAL A 335 2.41 14.92 0.73
N SER A 336 1.99 15.23 1.95
CA SER A 336 1.89 14.23 3.01
C SER A 336 0.70 14.51 3.93
N THR A 337 -0.06 13.45 4.23
CA THR A 337 -1.22 13.50 5.11
C THR A 337 -0.82 13.20 6.55
N THR A 338 -1.30 14.01 7.52
CA THR A 338 -0.86 13.92 8.93
C THR A 338 -1.14 12.57 9.58
N ARG A 339 -2.20 11.89 9.19
CA ARG A 339 -2.60 10.56 9.68
C ARG A 339 -2.76 9.58 8.52
N ASP A 340 -1.76 9.57 7.62
CA ASP A 340 -1.70 8.59 6.53
C ASP A 340 -1.47 7.20 7.11
N PRO A 341 -2.35 6.21 6.82
CA PRO A 341 -2.20 4.85 7.35
C PRO A 341 -1.06 4.07 6.71
N ALA A 342 -0.77 4.30 5.44
CA ALA A 342 0.13 3.46 4.64
C ALA A 342 1.54 4.04 4.50
N THR A 343 1.64 5.36 4.40
CA THR A 343 2.90 6.11 4.31
C THR A 343 2.91 7.21 5.38
N PRO A 344 3.40 6.89 6.60
CA PRO A 344 3.33 7.78 7.74
C PRO A 344 3.93 9.17 7.44
N TYR A 345 3.28 10.22 7.94
CA TYR A 345 3.59 11.64 7.68
C TYR A 345 5.08 11.99 7.73
N GLN A 346 5.82 11.40 8.68
CA GLN A 346 7.23 11.67 8.84
C GLN A 346 8.06 11.28 7.61
N ALA A 347 7.67 10.22 6.89
CA ALA A 347 8.35 9.83 5.66
C ALA A 347 8.27 10.93 4.58
N GLY A 348 7.12 11.61 4.47
CA GLY A 348 6.98 12.77 3.58
C GLY A 348 7.83 13.96 4.00
N VAL A 349 7.90 14.25 5.31
CA VAL A 349 8.79 15.30 5.86
C VAL A 349 10.26 15.01 5.53
N ASP A 350 10.67 13.76 5.69
CA ASP A 350 12.07 13.35 5.48
C ASP A 350 12.42 13.34 3.98
N LEU A 351 11.52 12.87 3.11
CA LEU A 351 11.72 12.93 1.66
C LEU A 351 11.78 14.39 1.16
N ALA A 352 10.88 15.26 1.62
CA ALA A 352 10.89 16.68 1.25
C ALA A 352 12.23 17.35 1.60
N ARG A 353 12.75 17.05 2.80
CA ARG A 353 14.06 17.54 3.25
C ARG A 353 15.20 17.03 2.37
N GLN A 354 15.22 15.73 2.02
CA GLN A 354 16.25 15.11 1.18
C GLN A 354 16.23 15.71 -0.23
N LEU A 355 15.06 15.82 -0.84
CA LEU A 355 14.89 16.41 -2.17
C LEU A 355 15.07 17.94 -2.19
N ARG A 356 15.11 18.61 -1.04
CA ARG A 356 15.04 20.07 -0.89
C ARG A 356 13.82 20.66 -1.58
N ALA A 357 12.71 19.94 -1.48
CA ALA A 357 11.41 20.29 -2.05
C ALA A 357 10.50 20.89 -0.97
N PRO A 358 9.56 21.78 -1.31
CA PRO A 358 8.52 22.21 -0.39
C PRO A 358 7.60 21.03 -0.03
N LEU A 359 7.03 21.11 1.19
CA LEU A 359 6.08 20.16 1.72
C LEU A 359 4.68 20.78 1.80
N ILE A 360 3.71 20.13 1.16
CA ILE A 360 2.29 20.40 1.41
C ILE A 360 1.81 19.38 2.44
N THR A 361 1.41 19.86 3.61
CA THR A 361 0.82 19.04 4.67
C THR A 361 -0.69 19.11 4.59
N PHE A 362 -1.34 17.96 4.49
CA PHE A 362 -2.79 17.83 4.62
C PHE A 362 -3.16 17.29 5.99
N ASP A 363 -4.02 18.00 6.74
CA ASP A 363 -4.52 17.50 8.03
C ASP A 363 -5.75 16.62 7.83
N GLY A 364 -5.53 15.32 7.77
CA GLY A 364 -6.57 14.33 7.49
C GLY A 364 -6.19 12.91 7.88
N THR A 365 -7.14 11.99 7.71
CA THR A 365 -6.97 10.54 7.90
C THR A 365 -7.28 9.85 6.59
N GLN A 366 -6.32 9.81 5.70
CA GLN A 366 -6.42 9.09 4.41
C GLN A 366 -5.04 8.89 3.81
N HIS A 367 -4.94 7.92 2.93
CA HIS A 367 -3.75 7.71 2.12
C HIS A 367 -3.87 8.51 0.84
N THR A 368 -2.94 9.46 0.64
CA THR A 368 -2.90 10.42 -0.49
C THR A 368 -4.08 11.40 -0.51
N VAL A 369 -3.92 12.55 -1.18
CA VAL A 369 -4.93 13.62 -1.18
C VAL A 369 -4.99 14.43 -2.48
N VAL A 370 -3.93 14.39 -3.31
CA VAL A 370 -3.87 15.18 -4.54
C VAL A 370 -4.98 14.73 -5.49
N PHE A 371 -5.79 15.69 -5.92
CA PHE A 371 -6.98 15.49 -6.77
C PHE A 371 -8.09 14.64 -6.13
N ASP A 372 -8.15 14.62 -4.79
CA ASP A 372 -9.25 14.02 -4.03
C ASP A 372 -10.29 15.08 -3.58
N GLY A 373 -10.25 16.26 -4.17
CA GLY A 373 -11.24 17.34 -3.96
C GLY A 373 -10.90 18.33 -2.84
N ASN A 374 -9.65 18.33 -2.32
CA ASN A 374 -9.20 19.36 -1.40
C ASN A 374 -8.64 20.56 -2.18
N ALA A 375 -9.42 21.64 -2.26
CA ALA A 375 -9.06 22.83 -3.03
C ALA A 375 -7.71 23.46 -2.61
N CYS A 376 -7.34 23.40 -1.32
CA CYS A 376 -6.07 23.95 -0.85
C CYS A 376 -4.88 23.19 -1.46
N VAL A 377 -4.94 21.87 -1.47
CA VAL A 377 -3.91 21.00 -2.08
C VAL A 377 -4.00 21.08 -3.60
N ASP A 378 -5.18 20.88 -4.16
CA ASP A 378 -5.40 20.75 -5.60
C ASP A 378 -5.02 22.03 -6.35
N ASP A 379 -5.42 23.22 -5.85
CA ASP A 379 -5.06 24.50 -6.47
C ASP A 379 -3.54 24.77 -6.45
N ALA A 380 -2.86 24.38 -5.37
CA ALA A 380 -1.40 24.50 -5.28
C ALA A 380 -0.70 23.58 -6.29
N VAL A 381 -1.16 22.35 -6.40
CA VAL A 381 -0.62 21.36 -7.34
C VAL A 381 -0.91 21.74 -8.79
N VAL A 382 -2.12 22.19 -9.11
CA VAL A 382 -2.47 22.67 -10.46
C VAL A 382 -1.56 23.82 -10.88
N ARG A 383 -1.40 24.86 -10.04
CA ARG A 383 -0.50 26.00 -10.35
C ARG A 383 0.95 25.56 -10.51
N PHE A 384 1.39 24.56 -9.73
CA PHE A 384 2.73 24.02 -9.89
C PHE A 384 2.90 23.31 -11.23
N PHE A 385 1.95 22.45 -11.63
CA PHE A 385 2.03 21.76 -12.91
C PHE A 385 1.88 22.72 -14.11
N VAL A 386 0.90 23.59 -14.09
CA VAL A 386 0.58 24.47 -15.24
C VAL A 386 1.60 25.61 -15.34
N ASP A 387 1.76 26.38 -14.28
CA ASP A 387 2.47 27.65 -14.29
C ASP A 387 3.91 27.55 -13.74
N LYS A 388 4.33 26.40 -13.25
CA LYS A 388 5.59 26.22 -12.48
C LYS A 388 5.70 27.15 -11.26
N VAL A 389 4.58 27.51 -10.67
CA VAL A 389 4.57 28.25 -9.42
C VAL A 389 4.85 27.27 -8.28
N VAL A 390 6.09 27.30 -7.80
CA VAL A 390 6.53 26.47 -6.68
C VAL A 390 5.80 26.94 -5.41
N PRO A 391 4.99 26.09 -4.75
CA PRO A 391 4.39 26.46 -3.47
C PRO A 391 5.49 26.61 -2.42
N GLY A 392 5.23 27.45 -1.39
CA GLY A 392 5.98 27.36 -0.13
C GLY A 392 5.52 26.11 0.65
N ASP A 393 6.11 25.91 1.84
CA ASP A 393 5.53 24.95 2.77
C ASP A 393 4.09 25.39 3.09
N LEU A 394 3.15 24.49 2.91
CA LEU A 394 1.70 24.77 3.00
C LEU A 394 1.06 23.78 3.97
N PHE A 395 0.12 24.27 4.76
CA PHE A 395 -0.71 23.46 5.65
C PHE A 395 -2.16 23.58 5.21
N CYS A 396 -2.75 22.49 4.81
CA CYS A 396 -4.13 22.34 4.37
C CYS A 396 -4.88 21.42 5.37
#